data_5df63d3e8131c8fca50535355f30e36a
#
_entry.id   5df63d3e8131c8fca50535355f30e36a
#
_cell.length_a   1.000
_cell.length_b   1.000
_cell.length_c   1.000
_cell.angle_alpha   90.00
_cell.angle_beta   90.00
_cell.angle_gamma   90.00
#
_symmetry.space_group_name_H-M   'P 1'
#
loop_
_entity.id
_entity.type
_entity.pdbx_description
1 polymer ?
#
loop_
_entity_poly.entity_id
_entity_poly.type
_entity_poly.pdbx_seq_one_letter_code
_entity_poly.pdbx_strand_id
1 'polypeptide(L)'
;MTEPDLFTLHGACANYMQSVVPPDAPAVQRTETQRAFHAGAWAVLTMLTTLSDAQGPDAGAALTLQLIAECQAFVETVRASG
;
A
#
# COMPACT_ATOMS: atom_id res chain seq x y z
N MET A 1 24.57 -1.14 -5.13
CA MET A 1 23.17 -0.75 -5.35
C MET A 1 22.51 -0.50 -4.02
N THR A 2 21.84 0.62 -3.87
CA THR A 2 21.21 0.99 -2.60
C THR A 2 19.85 0.30 -2.48
N GLU A 3 19.56 -0.28 -1.33
CA GLU A 3 18.25 -0.87 -1.09
C GLU A 3 17.19 0.21 -0.89
N PRO A 4 15.93 -0.05 -1.31
CA PRO A 4 14.86 0.91 -1.07
C PRO A 4 14.65 1.15 0.42
N ASP A 5 14.37 2.40 0.78
CA ASP A 5 14.01 2.75 2.15
C ASP A 5 12.52 2.44 2.35
N LEU A 6 12.24 1.40 3.15
CA LEU A 6 10.87 0.93 3.35
C LEU A 6 10.05 1.83 4.27
N PHE A 7 10.66 2.86 4.83
CA PHE A 7 9.95 3.82 5.67
C PHE A 7 9.66 5.13 4.95
N THR A 8 9.76 5.13 3.61
CA THR A 8 9.25 6.19 2.76
C THR A 8 8.30 5.56 1.74
N LEU A 9 7.32 6.33 1.27
CA LEU A 9 6.42 5.82 0.24
C LEU A 9 7.17 5.55 -1.06
N HIS A 10 8.13 6.41 -1.39
CA HIS A 10 8.94 6.21 -2.58
C HIS A 10 9.70 4.88 -2.53
N GLY A 11 10.37 4.62 -1.40
CA GLY A 11 11.13 3.38 -1.24
C GLY A 11 10.23 2.15 -1.17
N ALA A 12 9.11 2.24 -0.46
CA ALA A 12 8.15 1.13 -0.39
C ALA A 12 7.56 0.83 -1.77
N CYS A 13 7.26 1.85 -2.57
CA CYS A 13 6.78 1.68 -3.93
C CYS A 13 7.83 1.00 -4.81
N ALA A 14 9.09 1.45 -4.72
CA ALA A 14 10.18 0.84 -5.49
C ALA A 14 10.32 -0.65 -5.14
N ASN A 15 10.25 -0.98 -3.86
CA ASN A 15 10.32 -2.37 -3.41
C ASN A 15 9.16 -3.20 -3.98
N TYR A 16 7.96 -2.66 -3.91
CA TYR A 16 6.78 -3.33 -4.46
C TYR A 16 6.93 -3.58 -5.96
N MET A 17 7.37 -2.56 -6.70
CA MET A 17 7.54 -2.68 -8.15
C MET A 17 8.59 -3.71 -8.53
N GLN A 18 9.67 -3.81 -7.76
CA GLN A 18 10.69 -4.84 -8.01
C GLN A 18 10.10 -6.26 -7.90
N SER A 19 9.12 -6.43 -7.03
CA SER A 19 8.51 -7.74 -6.78
C SER A 19 7.43 -8.11 -7.78
N VAL A 20 6.68 -7.13 -8.32
CA VAL A 20 5.45 -7.41 -9.07
C VAL A 20 5.48 -6.94 -10.51
N VAL A 21 6.37 -6.02 -10.88
CA VAL A 21 6.44 -5.50 -12.24
C VAL A 21 7.59 -6.15 -12.98
N PRO A 22 7.35 -6.81 -14.12
CA PRO A 22 8.42 -7.41 -14.89
C PRO A 22 9.46 -6.37 -15.33
N PRO A 23 10.75 -6.75 -15.43
CA PRO A 23 11.79 -5.80 -15.85
C PRO A 23 11.56 -5.17 -17.20
N ASP A 24 10.87 -5.88 -18.09
CA ASP A 24 10.59 -5.43 -19.46
C ASP A 24 9.21 -4.81 -19.61
N ALA A 25 8.55 -4.47 -18.50
CA ALA A 25 7.21 -3.88 -18.54
C ALA A 25 7.25 -2.52 -19.25
N PRO A 26 6.21 -2.20 -20.04
CA PRO A 26 6.12 -0.89 -20.68
C PRO A 26 6.09 0.26 -19.65
N ALA A 27 6.55 1.43 -20.10
CA ALA A 27 6.57 2.60 -19.23
C ALA A 27 5.19 2.96 -18.69
N VAL A 28 4.14 2.74 -19.51
CA VAL A 28 2.78 3.04 -19.08
C VAL A 28 2.34 2.14 -17.92
N GLN A 29 2.71 0.87 -17.96
CA GLN A 29 2.40 -0.06 -16.88
C GLN A 29 3.11 0.36 -15.58
N ARG A 30 4.36 0.76 -15.67
CA ARG A 30 5.13 1.23 -14.51
C ARG A 30 4.50 2.47 -13.91
N THR A 31 4.14 3.43 -14.74
CA THR A 31 3.51 4.68 -14.28
C THR A 31 2.17 4.40 -13.61
N GLU A 32 1.34 3.56 -14.21
CA GLU A 32 0.03 3.23 -13.62
C GLU A 32 0.16 2.47 -12.31
N THR A 33 1.15 1.59 -12.20
CA THR A 33 1.41 0.87 -10.94
C THR A 33 1.84 1.84 -9.84
N GLN A 34 2.72 2.80 -10.16
CA GLN A 34 3.13 3.82 -9.20
C GLN A 34 1.95 4.68 -8.75
N ARG A 35 1.09 5.07 -9.67
CA ARG A 35 -0.11 5.86 -9.35
C ARG A 35 -1.05 5.09 -8.44
N ALA A 36 -1.31 3.82 -8.77
CA ALA A 36 -2.20 2.98 -7.98
C ALA A 36 -1.65 2.78 -6.55
N PHE A 37 -0.34 2.55 -6.44
CA PHE A 37 0.30 2.39 -5.14
C PHE A 37 0.11 3.63 -4.28
N HIS A 38 0.41 4.80 -4.83
CA HIS A 38 0.32 6.05 -4.07
C HIS A 38 -1.13 6.42 -3.77
N ALA A 39 -2.05 6.15 -4.69
CA ALA A 39 -3.47 6.41 -4.46
C ALA A 39 -4.00 5.56 -3.30
N GLY A 40 -3.62 4.29 -3.25
CA GLY A 40 -3.99 3.42 -2.14
C GLY A 40 -3.42 3.88 -0.82
N ALA A 41 -2.14 4.27 -0.81
CA ALA A 41 -1.49 4.80 0.39
C ALA A 41 -2.18 6.08 0.87
N TRP A 42 -2.49 6.99 -0.05
CA TRP A 42 -3.19 8.22 0.28
C TRP A 42 -4.55 7.96 0.90
N ALA A 43 -5.30 7.01 0.34
CA ALA A 43 -6.62 6.65 0.86
C ALA A 43 -6.52 6.15 2.31
N VAL A 44 -5.58 5.26 2.58
CA VAL A 44 -5.39 4.71 3.93
C VAL A 44 -4.97 5.79 4.92
N LEU A 45 -4.00 6.62 4.53
CA LEU A 45 -3.52 7.70 5.41
C LEU A 45 -4.63 8.70 5.71
N THR A 46 -5.46 9.02 4.71
CA THR A 46 -6.61 9.91 4.91
C THR A 46 -7.60 9.32 5.89
N MET A 47 -7.91 8.02 5.76
CA MET A 47 -8.81 7.34 6.69
C MET A 47 -8.26 7.40 8.13
N LEU A 48 -6.98 7.08 8.30
CA LEU A 48 -6.36 7.04 9.63
C LEU A 48 -6.31 8.41 10.27
N THR A 49 -5.91 9.44 9.53
CA THR A 49 -5.83 10.79 10.10
C THR A 49 -7.21 11.35 10.42
N THR A 50 -8.18 11.13 9.53
CA THR A 50 -9.56 11.59 9.76
C THR A 50 -10.15 10.97 11.02
N LEU A 51 -10.00 9.66 11.18
CA LEU A 51 -10.56 8.99 12.35
C LEU A 51 -9.82 9.35 13.63
N SER A 52 -8.48 9.44 13.58
CA SER A 52 -7.69 9.83 14.74
C SER A 52 -8.01 11.24 15.19
N ASP A 53 -8.21 12.16 14.27
CA ASP A 53 -8.58 13.54 14.58
C ASP A 53 -9.96 13.62 15.24
N ALA A 54 -10.89 12.79 14.78
CA ALA A 54 -12.26 12.81 15.29
C ALA A 54 -12.42 12.04 16.62
N GLN A 55 -11.72 10.92 16.79
CA GLN A 55 -11.97 9.99 17.89
C GLN A 55 -10.71 9.63 18.69
N GLY A 56 -9.55 10.16 18.35
CA GLY A 56 -8.32 9.95 19.08
C GLY A 56 -7.45 8.81 18.56
N PRO A 57 -6.21 8.70 19.09
CA PRO A 57 -5.22 7.74 18.57
C PRO A 57 -5.60 6.28 18.75
N ASP A 58 -6.38 5.93 19.77
CA ASP A 58 -6.79 4.54 19.97
C ASP A 58 -7.71 4.08 18.85
N ALA A 59 -8.59 4.96 18.37
CA ALA A 59 -9.47 4.66 17.24
C ALA A 59 -8.64 4.46 15.96
N GLY A 60 -7.61 5.28 15.75
CA GLY A 60 -6.71 5.11 14.63
C GLY A 60 -5.96 3.78 14.68
N ALA A 61 -5.50 3.38 15.87
CA ALA A 61 -4.82 2.10 16.04
C ALA A 61 -5.76 0.93 15.74
N ALA A 62 -7.01 1.00 16.20
CA ALA A 62 -8.01 -0.05 15.94
C ALA A 62 -8.30 -0.15 14.44
N LEU A 63 -8.43 0.99 13.76
CA LEU A 63 -8.64 0.99 12.30
C LEU A 63 -7.43 0.40 11.58
N THR A 64 -6.22 0.68 12.04
CA THR A 64 -5.01 0.09 11.44
C THR A 64 -5.10 -1.44 11.44
N LEU A 65 -5.48 -2.04 12.58
CA LEU A 65 -5.61 -3.49 12.68
C LEU A 65 -6.70 -4.03 11.75
N GLN A 66 -7.82 -3.32 11.65
CA GLN A 66 -8.89 -3.68 10.72
C GLN A 66 -8.41 -3.67 9.28
N LEU A 67 -7.69 -2.61 8.87
CA LEU A 67 -7.21 -2.49 7.50
C LEU A 67 -6.17 -3.56 7.17
N ILE A 68 -5.34 -3.93 8.12
CA ILE A 68 -4.40 -5.04 7.94
C ILE A 68 -5.18 -6.32 7.66
N ALA A 69 -6.23 -6.59 8.43
CA ALA A 69 -7.05 -7.78 8.23
C ALA A 69 -7.72 -7.78 6.86
N GLU A 70 -8.18 -6.61 6.39
CA GLU A 70 -8.77 -6.50 5.05
C GLU A 70 -7.73 -6.78 3.96
N CYS A 71 -6.51 -6.29 4.11
CA CYS A 71 -5.44 -6.58 3.16
C CYS A 71 -5.11 -8.06 3.13
N GLN A 72 -5.05 -8.70 4.29
CA GLN A 72 -4.78 -10.13 4.38
C GLN A 72 -5.88 -10.95 3.70
N ALA A 73 -7.13 -10.57 3.92
CA ALA A 73 -8.26 -11.24 3.28
C ALA A 73 -8.21 -11.10 1.75
N PHE A 74 -7.83 -9.93 1.26
CA PHE A 74 -7.68 -9.70 -0.17
C PHE A 74 -6.57 -10.58 -0.77
N VAL A 75 -5.42 -10.68 -0.09
CA VAL A 75 -4.32 -11.53 -0.55
C VAL A 75 -4.76 -12.99 -0.64
N GLU A 76 -5.53 -13.47 0.33
CA GLU A 76 -6.05 -14.84 0.27
C GLU A 76 -7.00 -15.03 -0.91
N THR A 77 -7.81 -14.02 -1.23
CA THR A 77 -8.70 -14.06 -2.40
C THR A 77 -7.89 -14.20 -3.69
N VAL A 78 -6.81 -13.43 -3.81
CA VAL A 78 -5.94 -13.49 -4.98
C VAL A 78 -5.27 -14.85 -5.11
N ARG A 79 -4.78 -15.42 -4.01
CA ARG A 79 -4.17 -16.76 -4.00
C ARG A 79 -5.16 -17.82 -4.43
N ALA A 80 -6.40 -17.73 -3.95
CA ALA A 80 -7.44 -18.71 -4.27
C ALA A 80 -7.84 -18.64 -5.74
N SER A 81 -7.71 -17.48 -6.37
CA SER A 81 -8.07 -17.28 -7.78
C SER A 81 -6.98 -17.75 -8.75
N GLY A 82 -5.76 -17.74 -8.27
CA GLY A 82 -4.61 -18.02 -9.09
C GLY A 82 -4.16 -19.43 -9.07
#